data_ba69e6130f9eaca5cf3692dd7a81ca32
#
_entry.id   ba69e6130f9eaca5cf3692dd7a81ca32
#
_cell.length_a   1.000
_cell.length_b   1.000
_cell.length_c   1.000
_cell.angle_alpha   90.00
_cell.angle_beta   90.00
_cell.angle_gamma   90.00
#
_symmetry.space_group_name_H-M   'P 1'
#
loop_
_entity.id
_entity.type
_entity.pdbx_description
1 polymer ?
#
loop_
_entity_poly.entity_id
_entity_poly.type
_entity_poly.pdbx_seq_one_letter_code
_entity_poly.pdbx_strand_id
1 'polypeptide(L)'
;MLHLLLHEPIVSAMKSTNFGYIPALDHLRGFAAVLVLFFHSSHFISHKLIYGTPYDPANWARAGNPFSALAIEGHTAVSLFFLLSGFVFTVGSLQKKLNYLGFYRNRFLRTYPLFLFFLILGIAFNTENFSITALLQSVFFMANSDTAINGGAFTFVFWSIAVEWHFYLLFPLLLVCVQKWGWRVLPGLILALLVVRTGAYFAGADMRVLSYWTIVGRLDQFLLGMLVGIYYRAYFVAGKRLDYVAIGGAGLVLMLLFGFNQLGGGGVNNHLWIFWPTLEAMAWAIFLIGYLSIARHFHRLIGNALVALGTISYSIYMGHYLVLDFFLRHDWDSLWRLDDPVATAALNTFVFMLPLVLLLATTTYFCVERPFLLRRRKYVQVAAPVAQGPAISAN
;
A
#
# COMPACT_ATOMS: atom_id res chain seq x y z
N MET A 1 -14.40 -7.72 -19.63
CA MET A 1 -13.30 -7.21 -18.79
C MET A 1 -12.73 -8.30 -17.88
N LEU A 2 -13.53 -8.95 -17.01
CA LEU A 2 -13.05 -10.01 -16.11
C LEU A 2 -12.40 -11.18 -16.87
N HIS A 3 -12.98 -11.62 -17.99
CA HIS A 3 -12.45 -12.70 -18.84
C HIS A 3 -11.07 -12.35 -19.44
N LEU A 4 -10.84 -11.09 -19.81
CA LEU A 4 -9.55 -10.62 -20.30
C LEU A 4 -8.47 -10.63 -19.20
N LEU A 5 -8.83 -10.25 -17.97
CA LEU A 5 -7.90 -10.21 -16.83
C LEU A 5 -7.53 -11.61 -16.30
N LEU A 6 -8.38 -12.61 -16.55
CA LEU A 6 -8.18 -13.98 -16.07
C LEU A 6 -7.51 -14.90 -17.12
N HIS A 7 -7.17 -14.39 -18.29
CA HIS A 7 -6.46 -15.19 -19.31
C HIS A 7 -5.09 -15.62 -18.75
N GLU A 8 -4.74 -16.90 -18.94
CA GLU A 8 -3.48 -17.52 -18.47
C GLU A 8 -2.22 -16.67 -18.72
N PRO A 9 -2.02 -16.02 -19.89
CA PRO A 9 -0.86 -15.17 -20.16
C PRO A 9 -0.80 -13.91 -19.28
N ILE A 10 -1.95 -13.42 -18.76
CA ILE A 10 -2.01 -12.20 -17.94
C ILE A 10 -1.65 -12.53 -16.50
N VAL A 11 -2.22 -13.59 -15.96
CA VAL A 11 -1.88 -14.11 -14.63
C VAL A 11 -0.40 -14.52 -14.57
N SER A 12 0.16 -15.06 -15.67
CA SER A 12 1.58 -15.42 -15.74
C SER A 12 2.52 -14.21 -15.71
N ALA A 13 2.15 -13.07 -16.31
CA ALA A 13 2.94 -11.83 -16.27
C ALA A 13 3.06 -11.25 -14.87
N MET A 14 2.08 -11.49 -14.00
CA MET A 14 2.07 -11.04 -12.59
C MET A 14 2.82 -12.00 -11.67
N LYS A 15 2.95 -13.28 -12.03
CA LYS A 15 3.64 -14.25 -11.17
C LYS A 15 5.08 -13.82 -10.93
N SER A 16 5.48 -13.81 -9.67
CA SER A 16 6.88 -13.57 -9.30
C SER A 16 7.74 -14.72 -9.84
N THR A 17 8.84 -14.39 -10.48
CA THR A 17 9.88 -15.37 -10.86
C THR A 17 10.76 -15.78 -9.68
N ASN A 18 10.59 -15.19 -8.50
CA ASN A 18 11.47 -15.32 -7.35
C ASN A 18 10.90 -16.20 -6.22
N PHE A 19 9.57 -16.38 -6.18
CA PHE A 19 8.87 -17.25 -5.22
C PHE A 19 7.55 -17.74 -5.78
N GLY A 20 6.95 -18.76 -5.13
CA GLY A 20 5.64 -19.30 -5.51
C GLY A 20 4.53 -18.25 -5.43
N TYR A 21 3.59 -18.32 -6.34
CA TYR A 21 2.45 -17.40 -6.41
C TYR A 21 1.51 -17.59 -5.21
N ILE A 22 1.13 -16.49 -4.55
CA ILE A 22 0.22 -16.45 -3.40
C ILE A 22 -0.98 -15.57 -3.75
N PRO A 23 -2.13 -16.14 -4.21
CA PRO A 23 -3.30 -15.37 -4.66
C PRO A 23 -3.85 -14.40 -3.60
N ALA A 24 -3.79 -14.77 -2.32
CA ALA A 24 -4.24 -13.95 -1.20
C ALA A 24 -3.63 -12.54 -1.18
N LEU A 25 -2.40 -12.38 -1.69
CA LEU A 25 -1.74 -11.08 -1.74
C LEU A 25 -2.36 -10.16 -2.80
N ASP A 26 -2.78 -10.72 -3.93
CA ASP A 26 -3.49 -9.96 -4.95
C ASP A 26 -4.90 -9.61 -4.49
N HIS A 27 -5.59 -10.49 -3.75
CA HIS A 27 -6.85 -10.15 -3.10
C HIS A 27 -6.72 -8.90 -2.22
N LEU A 28 -5.71 -8.88 -1.35
CA LEU A 28 -5.50 -7.78 -0.42
C LEU A 28 -5.04 -6.50 -1.13
N ARG A 29 -4.25 -6.60 -2.19
CA ARG A 29 -3.89 -5.43 -3.02
C ARG A 29 -5.09 -4.83 -3.72
N GLY A 30 -5.96 -5.68 -4.29
CA GLY A 30 -7.20 -5.25 -4.91
C GLY A 30 -8.12 -4.55 -3.93
N PHE A 31 -8.33 -5.15 -2.74
CA PHE A 31 -9.07 -4.56 -1.65
C PHE A 31 -8.50 -3.19 -1.23
N ALA A 32 -7.19 -3.11 -0.99
CA ALA A 32 -6.54 -1.88 -0.57
C ALA A 32 -6.66 -0.76 -1.62
N ALA A 33 -6.52 -1.08 -2.92
CA ALA A 33 -6.67 -0.09 -3.99
C ALA A 33 -8.09 0.47 -4.09
N VAL A 34 -9.12 -0.38 -3.93
CA VAL A 34 -10.52 0.05 -3.88
C VAL A 34 -10.79 0.87 -2.61
N LEU A 35 -10.24 0.46 -1.47
CA LEU A 35 -10.40 1.20 -0.21
C LEU A 35 -9.85 2.63 -0.28
N VAL A 36 -8.69 2.84 -0.95
CA VAL A 36 -8.14 4.19 -1.18
C VAL A 36 -9.08 5.05 -2.01
N LEU A 37 -9.73 4.48 -3.04
CA LEU A 37 -10.74 5.22 -3.82
C LEU A 37 -11.89 5.67 -2.91
N PHE A 38 -12.45 4.78 -2.08
CA PHE A 38 -13.52 5.12 -1.16
C PHE A 38 -13.09 6.15 -0.11
N PHE A 39 -11.85 6.06 0.38
CA PHE A 39 -11.28 7.04 1.30
C PHE A 39 -11.28 8.45 0.70
N HIS A 40 -10.66 8.63 -0.46
CA HIS A 40 -10.57 9.95 -1.08
C HIS A 40 -11.96 10.48 -1.46
N SER A 41 -12.82 9.65 -2.06
CA SER A 41 -14.15 10.09 -2.42
C SER A 41 -15.01 10.42 -1.19
N SER A 42 -14.95 9.62 -0.12
CA SER A 42 -15.67 9.91 1.11
C SER A 42 -15.30 11.27 1.70
N HIS A 43 -14.01 11.65 1.66
CA HIS A 43 -13.57 12.95 2.16
C HIS A 43 -13.89 14.10 1.21
N PHE A 44 -13.52 13.97 -0.04
CA PHE A 44 -13.63 15.09 -0.99
C PHE A 44 -15.08 15.39 -1.38
N ILE A 45 -15.88 14.35 -1.64
CA ILE A 45 -17.29 14.52 -2.04
C ILE A 45 -18.13 14.96 -0.84
N SER A 46 -18.02 14.27 0.32
CA SER A 46 -18.83 14.66 1.48
C SER A 46 -18.50 16.07 1.97
N HIS A 47 -17.21 16.46 1.97
CA HIS A 47 -16.81 17.82 2.31
C HIS A 47 -17.44 18.86 1.38
N LYS A 48 -17.36 18.64 0.06
CA LYS A 48 -18.01 19.54 -0.93
C LYS A 48 -19.51 19.63 -0.73
N LEU A 49 -20.19 18.51 -0.41
CA LEU A 49 -21.63 18.48 -0.16
C LEU A 49 -22.02 19.23 1.12
N ILE A 50 -21.18 19.19 2.17
CA ILE A 50 -21.45 19.84 3.47
C ILE A 50 -21.10 21.32 3.43
N TYR A 51 -19.94 21.66 2.88
CA TYR A 51 -19.36 23.01 3.00
C TYR A 51 -19.39 23.82 1.71
N GLY A 52 -19.62 23.21 0.56
CA GLY A 52 -19.56 23.88 -0.76
C GLY A 52 -18.16 24.35 -1.17
N THR A 53 -17.12 23.92 -0.49
CA THR A 53 -15.73 24.34 -0.69
C THR A 53 -14.82 23.15 -1.03
N PRO A 54 -13.61 23.38 -1.57
CA PRO A 54 -12.59 22.35 -1.71
C PRO A 54 -12.26 21.68 -0.38
N TYR A 55 -11.84 20.43 -0.44
CA TYR A 55 -11.53 19.63 0.76
C TYR A 55 -10.51 20.30 1.68
N ASP A 56 -10.86 20.38 2.96
CA ASP A 56 -10.02 20.85 4.05
C ASP A 56 -9.82 19.73 5.09
N PRO A 57 -8.58 19.25 5.31
CA PRO A 57 -8.30 18.22 6.31
C PRO A 57 -8.70 18.59 7.75
N ALA A 58 -8.86 19.87 8.07
CA ALA A 58 -9.34 20.30 9.39
C ALA A 58 -10.78 19.82 9.68
N ASN A 59 -11.56 19.58 8.63
CA ASN A 59 -12.93 19.07 8.70
C ASN A 59 -12.98 17.55 8.46
N TRP A 60 -12.16 16.78 9.18
CA TRP A 60 -12.14 15.34 9.06
C TRP A 60 -13.47 14.70 9.41
N ALA A 61 -13.99 13.85 8.52
CA ALA A 61 -15.27 13.20 8.71
C ALA A 61 -15.29 12.28 9.95
N ARG A 62 -16.40 12.24 10.67
CA ARG A 62 -16.61 11.35 11.83
C ARG A 62 -17.35 10.10 11.40
N ALA A 63 -16.85 8.96 11.85
CA ALA A 63 -17.46 7.67 11.61
C ALA A 63 -18.56 7.39 12.64
N GLY A 64 -19.74 7.02 12.18
CA GLY A 64 -20.86 6.61 13.04
C GLY A 64 -20.74 5.18 13.56
N ASN A 65 -19.90 4.33 12.93
CA ASN A 65 -19.70 2.93 13.31
C ASN A 65 -18.35 2.42 12.77
N PRO A 66 -17.88 1.23 13.22
CA PRO A 66 -16.59 0.66 12.78
C PRO A 66 -16.48 0.38 11.27
N PHE A 67 -17.58 0.09 10.58
CA PHE A 67 -17.57 -0.15 9.13
C PHE A 67 -17.40 1.14 8.34
N SER A 68 -18.08 2.23 8.74
CA SER A 68 -17.86 3.55 8.13
C SER A 68 -16.47 4.09 8.42
N ALA A 69 -15.89 3.76 9.59
CA ALA A 69 -14.51 4.11 9.92
C ALA A 69 -13.49 3.51 8.94
N LEU A 70 -13.75 2.32 8.40
CA LEU A 70 -12.86 1.71 7.41
C LEU A 70 -12.76 2.56 6.12
N ALA A 71 -13.86 3.15 5.66
CA ALA A 71 -13.85 4.03 4.50
C ALA A 71 -13.26 5.41 4.84
N ILE A 72 -13.65 5.99 5.98
CA ILE A 72 -13.22 7.33 6.42
C ILE A 72 -11.73 7.36 6.80
N GLU A 73 -11.19 6.30 7.44
CA GLU A 73 -9.76 6.13 7.72
C GLU A 73 -9.09 5.21 6.66
N GLY A 74 -9.64 5.18 5.46
CA GLY A 74 -9.19 4.27 4.39
C GLY A 74 -7.77 4.54 3.89
N HIS A 75 -7.10 5.62 4.35
CA HIS A 75 -5.67 5.80 4.21
C HIS A 75 -4.87 4.60 4.77
N THR A 76 -5.46 3.83 5.69
CA THR A 76 -4.92 2.57 6.22
C THR A 76 -4.57 1.56 5.12
N ALA A 77 -5.19 1.64 3.94
CA ALA A 77 -4.86 0.82 2.78
C ALA A 77 -3.39 0.96 2.36
N VAL A 78 -2.79 2.15 2.52
CA VAL A 78 -1.37 2.38 2.23
C VAL A 78 -0.50 1.61 3.23
N SER A 79 -0.90 1.56 4.50
CA SER A 79 -0.23 0.74 5.53
C SER A 79 -0.25 -0.74 5.17
N LEU A 80 -1.38 -1.23 4.64
CA LEU A 80 -1.48 -2.60 4.14
C LEU A 80 -0.57 -2.83 2.93
N PHE A 81 -0.47 -1.90 1.97
CA PHE A 81 0.48 -2.01 0.85
C PHE A 81 1.93 -2.09 1.32
N PHE A 82 2.33 -1.29 2.30
CA PHE A 82 3.68 -1.31 2.85
C PHE A 82 3.98 -2.63 3.57
N LEU A 83 3.03 -3.12 4.37
CA LEU A 83 3.11 -4.44 5.01
C LEU A 83 3.28 -5.55 3.97
N LEU A 84 2.46 -5.56 2.92
CA LEU A 84 2.52 -6.54 1.84
C LEU A 84 3.86 -6.48 1.08
N SER A 85 4.45 -5.29 0.90
CA SER A 85 5.75 -5.13 0.26
C SER A 85 6.87 -5.74 1.12
N GLY A 86 6.89 -5.48 2.43
CA GLY A 86 7.81 -6.12 3.37
C GLY A 86 7.68 -7.65 3.37
N PHE A 87 6.45 -8.16 3.40
CA PHE A 87 6.14 -9.58 3.34
C PHE A 87 6.68 -10.23 2.05
N VAL A 88 6.29 -9.71 0.89
CA VAL A 88 6.62 -10.29 -0.42
C VAL A 88 8.12 -10.37 -0.65
N PHE A 89 8.86 -9.31 -0.32
CA PHE A 89 10.30 -9.30 -0.55
C PHE A 89 11.02 -10.25 0.39
N THR A 90 10.57 -10.36 1.62
CA THR A 90 11.16 -11.31 2.58
C THR A 90 10.89 -12.75 2.16
N VAL A 91 9.65 -13.11 1.84
CA VAL A 91 9.32 -14.46 1.35
C VAL A 91 10.11 -14.82 0.09
N GLY A 92 10.30 -13.84 -0.81
CA GLY A 92 11.04 -14.03 -2.06
C GLY A 92 12.54 -14.18 -1.90
N SER A 93 13.16 -13.51 -0.92
CA SER A 93 14.61 -13.31 -0.84
C SER A 93 15.28 -13.92 0.39
N LEU A 94 14.53 -14.27 1.44
CA LEU A 94 15.10 -14.86 2.67
C LEU A 94 15.87 -16.15 2.36
N GLN A 95 17.08 -16.27 2.89
CA GLN A 95 17.99 -17.41 2.65
C GLN A 95 18.42 -17.57 1.18
N LYS A 96 18.40 -16.50 0.40
CA LYS A 96 18.86 -16.48 -0.98
C LYS A 96 19.86 -15.34 -1.17
N LYS A 97 20.75 -15.50 -2.15
CA LYS A 97 21.64 -14.42 -2.59
C LYS A 97 20.86 -13.46 -3.48
N LEU A 98 20.85 -12.18 -3.13
CA LEU A 98 20.15 -11.13 -3.86
C LEU A 98 21.09 -10.48 -4.89
N ASN A 99 20.66 -10.43 -6.15
CA ASN A 99 21.28 -9.56 -7.15
C ASN A 99 20.65 -8.16 -7.03
N TYR A 100 21.37 -7.21 -6.47
CA TYR A 100 20.87 -5.87 -6.16
C TYR A 100 20.41 -5.11 -7.41
N LEU A 101 21.22 -5.10 -8.48
CA LEU A 101 20.86 -4.44 -9.73
C LEU A 101 19.60 -5.05 -10.35
N GLY A 102 19.49 -6.37 -10.34
CA GLY A 102 18.30 -7.08 -10.79
C GLY A 102 17.06 -6.76 -9.96
N PHE A 103 17.23 -6.61 -8.64
CA PHE A 103 16.16 -6.20 -7.74
C PHE A 103 15.68 -4.78 -8.08
N TYR A 104 16.56 -3.77 -8.12
CA TYR A 104 16.19 -2.40 -8.42
C TYR A 104 15.61 -2.23 -9.81
N ARG A 105 16.19 -2.90 -10.82
CA ARG A 105 15.63 -2.92 -12.17
C ARG A 105 14.19 -3.42 -12.19
N ASN A 106 13.89 -4.51 -11.48
CA ASN A 106 12.52 -5.05 -11.42
C ASN A 106 11.56 -4.12 -10.68
N ARG A 107 12.02 -3.38 -9.66
CA ARG A 107 11.20 -2.35 -8.98
C ARG A 107 10.94 -1.18 -9.93
N PHE A 108 11.95 -0.70 -10.61
CA PHE A 108 11.81 0.36 -11.60
C PHE A 108 10.79 -0.01 -12.69
N LEU A 109 10.93 -1.19 -13.29
CA LEU A 109 9.98 -1.68 -14.30
C LEU A 109 8.55 -1.88 -13.75
N ARG A 110 8.39 -2.06 -12.45
CA ARG A 110 7.08 -2.22 -11.79
C ARG A 110 6.38 -0.90 -11.54
N THR A 111 7.11 0.14 -11.18
CA THR A 111 6.52 1.38 -10.66
C THR A 111 6.67 2.55 -11.62
N TYR A 112 7.87 2.78 -12.15
CA TYR A 112 8.20 4.00 -12.88
C TYR A 112 7.42 4.23 -14.18
N PRO A 113 7.18 3.24 -15.05
CA PRO A 113 6.50 3.50 -16.30
C PRO A 113 5.11 4.12 -16.11
N LEU A 114 4.31 3.55 -15.20
CA LEU A 114 2.98 4.07 -14.91
C LEU A 114 3.04 5.36 -14.08
N PHE A 115 3.98 5.46 -13.15
CA PHE A 115 4.22 6.67 -12.38
C PHE A 115 4.54 7.87 -13.30
N LEU A 116 5.49 7.71 -14.24
CA LEU A 116 5.85 8.77 -15.19
C LEU A 116 4.68 9.11 -16.13
N PHE A 117 3.91 8.11 -16.55
CA PHE A 117 2.71 8.35 -17.35
C PHE A 117 1.74 9.30 -16.64
N PHE A 118 1.38 9.02 -15.38
CA PHE A 118 0.49 9.88 -14.61
C PHE A 118 1.14 11.19 -14.19
N LEU A 119 2.45 11.24 -13.98
CA LEU A 119 3.17 12.49 -13.71
C LEU A 119 3.10 13.44 -14.91
N ILE A 120 3.38 12.95 -16.11
CA ILE A 120 3.28 13.74 -17.35
C ILE A 120 1.84 14.19 -17.60
N LEU A 121 0.89 13.29 -17.40
CA LEU A 121 -0.54 13.61 -17.53
C LEU A 121 -0.95 14.68 -16.52
N GLY A 122 -0.51 14.57 -15.27
CA GLY A 122 -0.77 15.56 -14.23
C GLY A 122 -0.24 16.95 -14.57
N ILE A 123 0.99 17.02 -15.08
CA ILE A 123 1.59 18.28 -15.56
C ILE A 123 0.78 18.86 -16.71
N ALA A 124 0.38 18.04 -17.68
CA ALA A 124 -0.38 18.49 -18.85
C ALA A 124 -1.75 19.08 -18.50
N PHE A 125 -2.41 18.56 -17.45
CA PHE A 125 -3.71 19.07 -16.98
C PHE A 125 -3.62 20.20 -15.96
N ASN A 126 -2.42 20.49 -15.40
CA ASN A 126 -2.22 21.52 -14.37
C ASN A 126 -0.98 22.36 -14.67
N THR A 127 -0.87 22.87 -15.89
CA THR A 127 0.30 23.66 -16.33
C THR A 127 0.54 24.92 -15.50
N GLU A 128 -0.53 25.48 -14.92
CA GLU A 128 -0.47 26.69 -14.08
C GLU A 128 0.34 26.46 -12.78
N ASN A 129 0.34 25.23 -12.27
CA ASN A 129 1.05 24.84 -11.07
C ASN A 129 2.38 24.12 -11.36
N PHE A 130 2.89 24.19 -12.60
CA PHE A 130 4.13 23.53 -12.96
C PHE A 130 5.31 24.09 -12.19
N SER A 131 6.07 23.21 -11.56
CA SER A 131 7.32 23.50 -10.88
C SER A 131 8.38 22.48 -11.28
N ILE A 132 9.50 22.98 -11.80
CA ILE A 132 10.64 22.11 -12.14
C ILE A 132 11.21 21.42 -10.89
N THR A 133 11.16 22.08 -9.75
CA THR A 133 11.58 21.51 -8.46
C THR A 133 10.69 20.34 -8.08
N ALA A 134 9.35 20.49 -8.14
CA ALA A 134 8.40 19.43 -7.86
C ALA A 134 8.56 18.24 -8.84
N LEU A 135 8.82 18.52 -10.11
CA LEU A 135 9.11 17.49 -11.12
C LEU A 135 10.37 16.69 -10.75
N LEU A 136 11.49 17.40 -10.48
CA LEU A 136 12.74 16.73 -10.12
C LEU A 136 12.63 15.94 -8.82
N GLN A 137 11.99 16.52 -7.78
CA GLN A 137 11.72 15.81 -6.54
C GLN A 137 10.90 14.53 -6.79
N SER A 138 9.84 14.61 -7.59
CA SER A 138 9.01 13.45 -7.92
C SER A 138 9.81 12.37 -8.66
N VAL A 139 10.61 12.75 -9.67
CA VAL A 139 11.43 11.81 -10.45
C VAL A 139 12.54 11.18 -9.61
N PHE A 140 13.09 11.88 -8.62
CA PHE A 140 14.18 11.40 -7.76
C PHE A 140 13.71 10.87 -6.41
N PHE A 141 12.54 10.24 -6.35
CA PHE A 141 12.00 9.56 -5.16
C PHE A 141 11.66 10.47 -3.97
N MET A 142 11.45 11.75 -4.21
CA MET A 142 11.09 12.74 -3.21
C MET A 142 9.69 13.33 -3.44
N ALA A 143 8.78 12.56 -4.05
CA ALA A 143 7.40 12.98 -4.26
C ALA A 143 6.60 13.19 -2.95
N ASN A 144 7.19 12.85 -1.82
CA ASN A 144 6.66 13.09 -0.47
C ASN A 144 7.18 14.40 0.17
N SER A 145 7.94 15.23 -0.55
CA SER A 145 8.32 16.57 -0.09
C SER A 145 7.16 17.55 -0.22
N ASP A 146 7.11 18.59 0.64
CA ASP A 146 6.04 19.58 0.64
C ASP A 146 5.81 20.22 -0.74
N THR A 147 6.90 20.54 -1.44
CA THR A 147 6.83 21.15 -2.77
C THR A 147 6.22 20.18 -3.80
N ALA A 148 6.58 18.90 -3.76
CA ALA A 148 6.07 17.90 -4.69
C ALA A 148 4.62 17.52 -4.41
N ILE A 149 4.21 17.41 -3.13
CA ILE A 149 2.83 17.11 -2.72
C ILE A 149 1.87 18.20 -3.21
N ASN A 150 2.29 19.46 -3.11
CA ASN A 150 1.47 20.61 -3.49
C ASN A 150 1.53 20.94 -5.00
N GLY A 151 2.26 20.17 -5.79
CA GLY A 151 2.49 20.42 -7.22
C GLY A 151 1.32 20.19 -8.17
N GLY A 152 0.12 19.85 -7.65
CA GLY A 152 -1.09 19.66 -8.46
C GLY A 152 -1.92 18.44 -8.08
N ALA A 153 -3.15 18.38 -8.60
CA ALA A 153 -4.18 17.40 -8.20
C ALA A 153 -3.75 15.94 -8.34
N PHE A 154 -2.91 15.58 -9.33
CA PHE A 154 -2.55 14.18 -9.59
C PHE A 154 -1.33 13.70 -8.79
N THR A 155 -0.53 14.60 -8.27
CA THR A 155 0.68 14.24 -7.51
C THR A 155 0.39 13.89 -6.06
N PHE A 156 -0.82 14.20 -5.60
CA PHE A 156 -1.22 14.01 -4.21
C PHE A 156 -1.02 12.57 -3.68
N VAL A 157 -1.19 11.56 -4.53
CA VAL A 157 -1.02 10.15 -4.14
C VAL A 157 0.41 9.61 -4.32
N PHE A 158 1.31 10.39 -4.93
CA PHE A 158 2.67 9.94 -5.28
C PHE A 158 3.62 9.84 -4.09
N TRP A 159 3.30 10.49 -2.97
CA TRP A 159 4.10 10.43 -1.75
C TRP A 159 4.37 9.00 -1.28
N SER A 160 3.38 8.14 -1.39
CA SER A 160 3.50 6.75 -0.95
C SER A 160 4.44 5.93 -1.84
N ILE A 161 4.51 6.27 -3.14
CA ILE A 161 5.46 5.65 -4.07
C ILE A 161 6.89 6.08 -3.71
N ALA A 162 7.10 7.34 -3.30
CA ALA A 162 8.39 7.79 -2.80
C ALA A 162 8.80 7.02 -1.53
N VAL A 163 7.90 6.88 -0.55
CA VAL A 163 8.13 6.10 0.67
C VAL A 163 8.42 4.63 0.35
N GLU A 164 7.70 4.04 -0.61
CA GLU A 164 7.95 2.67 -1.07
C GLU A 164 9.34 2.53 -1.70
N TRP A 165 9.80 3.53 -2.46
CA TRP A 165 11.15 3.56 -3.02
C TRP A 165 12.23 3.73 -1.95
N HIS A 166 12.00 4.53 -0.91
CA HIS A 166 12.91 4.60 0.24
C HIS A 166 13.07 3.22 0.90
N PHE A 167 11.97 2.47 1.05
CA PHE A 167 12.06 1.09 1.52
C PHE A 167 12.82 0.19 0.55
N TYR A 168 12.59 0.29 -0.77
CA TYR A 168 13.34 -0.50 -1.75
C TYR A 168 14.85 -0.28 -1.63
N LEU A 169 15.29 0.97 -1.39
CA LEU A 169 16.70 1.28 -1.16
C LEU A 169 17.23 0.64 0.12
N LEU A 170 16.43 0.61 1.18
CA LEU A 170 16.81 0.04 2.48
C LEU A 170 16.71 -1.50 2.52
N PHE A 171 15.81 -2.10 1.75
CA PHE A 171 15.49 -3.53 1.86
C PHE A 171 16.69 -4.47 1.73
N PRO A 172 17.65 -4.30 0.78
CA PRO A 172 18.81 -5.17 0.71
C PRO A 172 19.66 -5.16 1.97
N LEU A 173 19.84 -3.98 2.60
CA LEU A 173 20.54 -3.84 3.88
C LEU A 173 19.79 -4.56 5.01
N LEU A 174 18.47 -4.32 5.11
CA LEU A 174 17.61 -4.98 6.10
C LEU A 174 17.66 -6.51 5.96
N LEU A 175 17.65 -7.00 4.72
CA LEU A 175 17.74 -8.44 4.43
C LEU A 175 19.08 -9.01 4.93
N VAL A 176 20.21 -8.33 4.67
CA VAL A 176 21.53 -8.71 5.16
C VAL A 176 21.56 -8.72 6.70
N CYS A 177 21.00 -7.69 7.34
CA CYS A 177 20.89 -7.62 8.80
C CYS A 177 20.10 -8.82 9.36
N VAL A 178 18.96 -9.16 8.76
CA VAL A 178 18.15 -10.33 9.18
C VAL A 178 18.90 -11.64 8.94
N GLN A 179 19.60 -11.79 7.83
CA GLN A 179 20.38 -13.00 7.53
C GLN A 179 21.57 -13.18 8.47
N LYS A 180 22.21 -12.09 8.90
CA LYS A 180 23.40 -12.12 9.76
C LYS A 180 23.07 -12.22 11.26
N TRP A 181 22.09 -11.44 11.73
CA TRP A 181 21.76 -11.29 13.15
C TRP A 181 20.41 -11.89 13.55
N GLY A 182 19.68 -12.47 12.58
CA GLY A 182 18.39 -13.09 12.82
C GLY A 182 17.24 -12.07 12.84
N TRP A 183 16.03 -12.61 12.99
CA TRP A 183 14.77 -11.84 12.90
C TRP A 183 14.63 -10.80 14.03
N ARG A 184 15.33 -10.97 15.16
CA ARG A 184 15.25 -10.07 16.33
C ARG A 184 15.72 -8.65 16.05
N VAL A 185 16.49 -8.43 14.99
CA VAL A 185 16.88 -7.08 14.57
C VAL A 185 15.66 -6.22 14.17
N LEU A 186 14.60 -6.82 13.63
CA LEU A 186 13.43 -6.09 13.17
C LEU A 186 12.63 -5.44 14.30
N PRO A 187 12.25 -6.15 15.40
CA PRO A 187 11.66 -5.50 16.57
C PRO A 187 12.57 -4.42 17.18
N GLY A 188 13.88 -4.64 17.21
CA GLY A 188 14.84 -3.63 17.67
C GLY A 188 14.79 -2.34 16.84
N LEU A 189 14.70 -2.45 15.53
CA LEU A 189 14.53 -1.31 14.64
C LEU A 189 13.16 -0.62 14.81
N ILE A 190 12.08 -1.38 15.02
CA ILE A 190 10.75 -0.80 15.33
C ILE A 190 10.81 0.01 16.63
N LEU A 191 11.45 -0.52 17.67
CA LEU A 191 11.64 0.20 18.93
C LEU A 191 12.47 1.48 18.71
N ALA A 192 13.55 1.41 17.94
CA ALA A 192 14.37 2.59 17.61
C ALA A 192 13.55 3.67 16.88
N LEU A 193 12.66 3.28 15.94
CA LEU A 193 11.76 4.21 15.27
C LEU A 193 10.77 4.87 16.25
N LEU A 194 10.23 4.11 17.20
CA LEU A 194 9.37 4.67 18.27
C LEU A 194 10.14 5.69 19.12
N VAL A 195 11.39 5.39 19.49
CA VAL A 195 12.24 6.34 20.23
C VAL A 195 12.51 7.60 19.43
N VAL A 196 12.83 7.47 18.12
CA VAL A 196 13.07 8.62 17.24
C VAL A 196 11.81 9.48 17.12
N ARG A 197 10.62 8.89 16.90
CA ARG A 197 9.35 9.61 16.83
C ARG A 197 9.01 10.29 18.15
N THR A 198 9.25 9.62 19.27
CA THR A 198 9.06 10.21 20.60
C THR A 198 9.99 11.41 20.82
N GLY A 199 11.27 11.30 20.46
CA GLY A 199 12.21 12.41 20.50
C GLY A 199 11.80 13.58 19.60
N ALA A 200 11.32 13.30 18.39
CA ALA A 200 10.81 14.31 17.46
C ALA A 200 9.58 15.04 18.03
N TYR A 201 8.68 14.31 18.69
CA TYR A 201 7.52 14.92 19.39
C TYR A 201 7.97 15.92 20.44
N PHE A 202 8.91 15.56 21.31
CA PHE A 202 9.44 16.48 22.34
C PHE A 202 10.25 17.63 21.73
N ALA A 203 10.79 17.47 20.54
CA ALA A 203 11.43 18.54 19.78
C ALA A 203 10.45 19.46 19.03
N GLY A 204 9.13 19.24 19.18
CA GLY A 204 8.08 20.07 18.57
C GLY A 204 7.77 19.77 17.10
N ALA A 205 8.18 18.61 16.58
CA ALA A 205 7.86 18.22 15.22
C ALA A 205 6.36 18.02 15.00
N ASP A 206 5.86 18.33 13.79
CA ASP A 206 4.53 17.91 13.37
C ASP A 206 4.51 16.38 13.22
N MET A 207 3.88 15.71 14.19
CA MET A 207 3.86 14.25 14.26
C MET A 207 3.01 13.63 13.16
N ARG A 208 1.95 14.31 12.70
CA ARG A 208 1.15 13.87 11.57
C ARG A 208 1.99 13.87 10.29
N VAL A 209 2.71 14.95 10.01
CA VAL A 209 3.59 15.06 8.84
C VAL A 209 4.69 14.01 8.92
N LEU A 210 5.40 13.91 10.03
CA LEU A 210 6.49 12.95 10.23
C LEU A 210 6.01 11.50 10.05
N SER A 211 4.91 11.14 10.71
CA SER A 211 4.45 9.75 10.76
C SER A 211 3.65 9.34 9.53
N TYR A 212 3.00 10.26 8.85
CA TYR A 212 2.18 9.95 7.68
C TYR A 212 2.99 9.94 6.38
N TRP A 213 3.82 10.97 6.14
CA TRP A 213 4.42 11.24 4.84
C TRP A 213 5.85 10.72 4.66
N THR A 214 6.52 10.26 5.73
CA THR A 214 7.94 9.93 5.67
C THR A 214 8.24 8.47 5.91
N ILE A 215 9.43 8.03 5.45
CA ILE A 215 9.90 6.66 5.72
C ILE A 215 10.12 6.42 7.22
N VAL A 216 10.48 7.45 8.01
CA VAL A 216 10.64 7.34 9.47
C VAL A 216 9.32 6.99 10.15
N GLY A 217 8.22 7.51 9.61
CA GLY A 217 6.88 7.20 10.11
C GLY A 217 6.31 5.88 9.60
N ARG A 218 6.85 5.32 8.51
CA ARG A 218 6.24 4.18 7.81
C ARG A 218 7.09 2.91 7.76
N LEU A 219 8.39 3.01 8.11
CA LEU A 219 9.31 1.87 7.98
C LEU A 219 8.88 0.67 8.84
N ASP A 220 8.32 0.91 10.02
CA ASP A 220 7.81 -0.14 10.91
C ASP A 220 6.74 -1.03 10.25
N GLN A 221 5.92 -0.48 9.35
CA GLN A 221 4.92 -1.22 8.58
C GLN A 221 5.58 -2.23 7.63
N PHE A 222 6.65 -1.84 6.96
CA PHE A 222 7.45 -2.75 6.14
C PHE A 222 8.19 -3.79 6.99
N LEU A 223 8.75 -3.39 8.15
CA LEU A 223 9.45 -4.29 9.07
C LEU A 223 8.50 -5.35 9.65
N LEU A 224 7.27 -4.98 10.00
CA LEU A 224 6.22 -5.91 10.41
C LEU A 224 5.85 -6.86 9.27
N GLY A 225 5.77 -6.36 8.04
CA GLY A 225 5.61 -7.21 6.86
C GLY A 225 6.75 -8.21 6.69
N MET A 226 8.01 -7.80 6.94
CA MET A 226 9.16 -8.70 6.94
C MET A 226 9.04 -9.78 8.03
N LEU A 227 8.60 -9.43 9.24
CA LEU A 227 8.36 -10.38 10.33
C LEU A 227 7.30 -11.40 9.96
N VAL A 228 6.16 -10.97 9.38
CA VAL A 228 5.11 -11.88 8.89
C VAL A 228 5.66 -12.79 7.79
N GLY A 229 6.52 -12.28 6.90
CA GLY A 229 7.17 -13.08 5.86
C GLY A 229 8.09 -14.18 6.42
N ILE A 230 8.84 -13.88 7.47
CA ILE A 230 9.67 -14.87 8.20
C ILE A 230 8.78 -15.92 8.86
N TYR A 231 7.74 -15.48 9.58
CA TYR A 231 6.76 -16.36 10.21
C TYR A 231 6.07 -17.29 9.19
N TYR A 232 5.63 -16.73 8.07
CA TYR A 232 5.00 -17.50 6.99
C TYR A 232 5.88 -18.65 6.51
N ARG A 233 7.16 -18.41 6.28
CA ARG A 233 8.09 -19.44 5.84
C ARG A 233 8.37 -20.50 6.90
N ALA A 234 8.38 -20.12 8.17
CA ALA A 234 8.70 -21.03 9.28
C ALA A 234 7.50 -21.91 9.67
N TYR A 235 6.29 -21.36 9.67
CA TYR A 235 5.13 -21.99 10.31
C TYR A 235 3.96 -22.25 9.37
N PHE A 236 3.70 -21.39 8.40
CA PHE A 236 2.51 -21.50 7.55
C PHE A 236 2.64 -22.63 6.52
N VAL A 237 3.84 -22.91 6.04
CA VAL A 237 4.13 -24.04 5.14
C VAL A 237 3.80 -25.39 5.82
N ALA A 238 3.74 -25.44 7.15
CA ALA A 238 3.39 -26.63 7.93
C ALA A 238 1.87 -26.94 7.99
N GLY A 239 1.02 -26.23 7.23
CA GLY A 239 -0.40 -26.56 7.08
C GLY A 239 -1.31 -26.18 8.26
N LYS A 240 -0.86 -25.34 9.21
CA LYS A 240 -1.70 -24.88 10.33
C LYS A 240 -2.87 -24.02 9.84
N ARG A 241 -4.05 -24.28 10.39
CA ARG A 241 -5.25 -23.46 10.16
C ARG A 241 -5.31 -22.32 11.16
N LEU A 242 -5.46 -21.09 10.65
CA LEU A 242 -5.52 -19.85 11.42
C LEU A 242 -6.74 -19.00 10.98
N ASP A 243 -7.82 -19.66 10.55
CA ASP A 243 -8.99 -19.00 9.97
C ASP A 243 -9.66 -18.03 10.96
N TYR A 244 -9.72 -18.40 12.25
CA TYR A 244 -10.25 -17.55 13.32
C TYR A 244 -9.42 -16.28 13.54
N VAL A 245 -8.12 -16.31 13.23
CA VAL A 245 -7.24 -15.14 13.33
C VAL A 245 -7.62 -14.10 12.28
N ALA A 246 -8.15 -14.50 11.12
CA ALA A 246 -8.63 -13.56 10.11
C ALA A 246 -9.83 -12.75 10.63
N ILE A 247 -10.79 -13.41 11.28
CA ILE A 247 -11.98 -12.75 11.83
C ILE A 247 -11.59 -11.82 12.98
N GLY A 248 -10.75 -12.29 13.90
CA GLY A 248 -10.25 -11.48 15.02
C GLY A 248 -9.41 -10.29 14.53
N GLY A 249 -8.55 -10.52 13.53
CA GLY A 249 -7.73 -9.47 12.91
C GLY A 249 -8.56 -8.42 12.19
N ALA A 250 -9.60 -8.84 11.45
CA ALA A 250 -10.54 -7.90 10.82
C ALA A 250 -11.28 -7.05 11.86
N GLY A 251 -11.80 -7.69 12.92
CA GLY A 251 -12.41 -6.98 14.05
C GLY A 251 -11.46 -5.99 14.72
N LEU A 252 -10.20 -6.39 14.93
CA LEU A 252 -9.17 -5.52 15.50
C LEU A 252 -8.90 -4.29 14.61
N VAL A 253 -8.76 -4.48 13.30
CA VAL A 253 -8.58 -3.38 12.34
C VAL A 253 -9.77 -2.41 12.42
N LEU A 254 -11.01 -2.92 12.35
CA LEU A 254 -12.21 -2.08 12.40
C LEU A 254 -12.31 -1.29 13.71
N MET A 255 -12.05 -1.93 14.85
CA MET A 255 -12.11 -1.27 16.16
C MET A 255 -10.99 -0.26 16.37
N LEU A 256 -9.78 -0.53 15.90
CA LEU A 256 -8.68 0.43 15.99
C LEU A 256 -8.93 1.66 15.11
N LEU A 257 -9.41 1.47 13.86
CA LEU A 257 -9.75 2.58 12.97
C LEU A 257 -10.89 3.41 13.53
N PHE A 258 -11.92 2.77 14.08
CA PHE A 258 -13.04 3.47 14.73
C PHE A 258 -12.55 4.29 15.95
N GLY A 259 -11.79 3.67 16.85
CA GLY A 259 -11.20 4.36 18.00
C GLY A 259 -10.32 5.53 17.61
N PHE A 260 -9.46 5.36 16.59
CA PHE A 260 -8.62 6.42 16.06
C PHE A 260 -9.46 7.59 15.49
N ASN A 261 -10.49 7.27 14.71
CA ASN A 261 -11.41 8.29 14.18
C ASN A 261 -12.11 9.07 15.29
N GLN A 262 -12.59 8.40 16.36
CA GLN A 262 -13.22 9.07 17.51
C GLN A 262 -12.25 10.00 18.25
N LEU A 263 -10.94 9.73 18.20
CA LEU A 263 -9.88 10.56 18.79
C LEU A 263 -9.38 11.68 17.85
N GLY A 264 -10.02 11.88 16.71
CA GLY A 264 -9.69 12.93 15.76
C GLY A 264 -9.22 12.42 14.39
N GLY A 265 -8.92 11.14 14.28
CA GLY A 265 -8.54 10.48 13.03
C GLY A 265 -7.29 11.07 12.39
N GLY A 266 -7.22 10.92 11.07
CA GLY A 266 -6.11 11.44 10.27
C GLY A 266 -6.05 12.98 10.18
N GLY A 267 -7.10 13.71 10.63
CA GLY A 267 -7.15 15.17 10.58
C GLY A 267 -6.37 15.89 11.68
N VAL A 268 -6.15 15.25 12.83
CA VAL A 268 -5.58 15.92 14.01
C VAL A 268 -4.10 15.57 14.18
N ASN A 269 -3.27 16.61 14.38
CA ASN A 269 -1.88 16.44 14.79
C ASN A 269 -1.79 16.30 16.30
N ASN A 270 -1.48 15.09 16.79
CA ASN A 270 -1.35 14.80 18.22
C ASN A 270 -0.31 13.69 18.49
N HIS A 271 -0.06 13.41 19.78
CA HIS A 271 0.89 12.39 20.22
C HIS A 271 0.54 10.95 19.81
N LEU A 272 -0.69 10.66 19.41
CA LEU A 272 -1.09 9.33 18.96
C LEU A 272 -0.31 8.91 17.71
N TRP A 273 0.10 9.85 16.88
CA TRP A 273 0.91 9.58 15.68
C TRP A 273 2.27 8.98 15.97
N ILE A 274 2.78 9.05 17.22
CA ILE A 274 4.01 8.35 17.62
C ILE A 274 3.83 6.84 17.45
N PHE A 275 2.68 6.32 17.86
CA PHE A 275 2.40 4.87 17.95
C PHE A 275 1.50 4.37 16.82
N TRP A 276 0.68 5.24 16.24
CA TRP A 276 -0.39 4.89 15.32
C TRP A 276 0.09 4.03 14.14
N PRO A 277 1.17 4.37 13.38
CA PRO A 277 1.61 3.55 12.25
C PRO A 277 1.99 2.13 12.65
N THR A 278 2.59 1.97 13.83
CA THR A 278 2.97 0.66 14.37
C THR A 278 1.74 -0.16 14.77
N LEU A 279 0.79 0.44 15.52
CA LEU A 279 -0.44 -0.24 15.96
C LEU A 279 -1.31 -0.67 14.78
N GLU A 280 -1.49 0.22 13.82
CA GLU A 280 -2.20 -0.02 12.58
C GLU A 280 -1.59 -1.21 11.80
N ALA A 281 -0.28 -1.20 11.63
CA ALA A 281 0.41 -2.28 10.93
C ALA A 281 0.40 -3.61 11.70
N MET A 282 0.41 -3.59 13.03
CA MET A 282 0.24 -4.80 13.85
C MET A 282 -1.14 -5.44 13.62
N ALA A 283 -2.20 -4.64 13.58
CA ALA A 283 -3.55 -5.13 13.31
C ALA A 283 -3.64 -5.75 11.90
N TRP A 284 -3.10 -5.07 10.89
CA TRP A 284 -3.02 -5.60 9.54
C TRP A 284 -2.14 -6.86 9.44
N ALA A 285 -1.06 -6.96 10.22
CA ALA A 285 -0.21 -8.14 10.26
C ALA A 285 -0.95 -9.36 10.82
N ILE A 286 -1.72 -9.18 11.90
CA ILE A 286 -2.58 -10.22 12.47
C ILE A 286 -3.63 -10.66 11.43
N PHE A 287 -4.31 -9.70 10.79
CA PHE A 287 -5.28 -9.98 9.75
C PHE A 287 -4.63 -10.74 8.57
N LEU A 288 -3.46 -10.32 8.08
CA LEU A 288 -2.74 -10.97 6.98
C LEU A 288 -2.44 -12.44 7.31
N ILE A 289 -1.95 -12.72 8.52
CA ILE A 289 -1.65 -14.10 8.96
C ILE A 289 -2.90 -15.00 8.86
N GLY A 290 -4.02 -14.53 9.35
CA GLY A 290 -5.29 -15.26 9.27
C GLY A 290 -5.82 -15.34 7.84
N TYR A 291 -5.74 -14.24 7.07
CA TYR A 291 -6.24 -14.17 5.71
C TYR A 291 -5.52 -15.13 4.75
N LEU A 292 -4.21 -15.33 4.92
CA LEU A 292 -3.44 -16.32 4.19
C LEU A 292 -3.98 -17.75 4.38
N SER A 293 -4.63 -18.04 5.52
CA SER A 293 -5.28 -19.32 5.76
C SER A 293 -6.67 -19.40 5.12
N ILE A 294 -7.53 -18.38 5.31
CA ILE A 294 -8.92 -18.41 4.85
C ILE A 294 -9.05 -18.24 3.33
N ALA A 295 -8.16 -17.49 2.69
CA ALA A 295 -8.23 -17.17 1.26
C ALA A 295 -8.20 -18.41 0.34
N ARG A 296 -7.62 -19.52 0.78
CA ARG A 296 -7.61 -20.80 0.04
C ARG A 296 -8.96 -21.47 -0.06
N HIS A 297 -9.92 -21.09 0.80
CA HIS A 297 -11.26 -21.65 0.83
C HIS A 297 -12.28 -20.85 0.00
N PHE A 298 -11.85 -19.75 -0.60
CA PHE A 298 -12.74 -18.94 -1.42
C PHE A 298 -13.19 -19.69 -2.67
N HIS A 299 -14.48 -19.53 -2.98
CA HIS A 299 -15.01 -20.03 -4.23
C HIS A 299 -14.24 -19.44 -5.42
N ARG A 300 -14.00 -20.28 -6.43
CA ARG A 300 -13.13 -19.93 -7.59
C ARG A 300 -13.51 -18.58 -8.26
N LEU A 301 -14.81 -18.30 -8.39
CA LEU A 301 -15.27 -17.03 -9.01
C LEU A 301 -14.86 -15.83 -8.18
N ILE A 302 -15.06 -15.88 -6.86
CA ILE A 302 -14.70 -14.78 -5.93
C ILE A 302 -13.18 -14.61 -5.92
N GLY A 303 -12.43 -15.69 -5.76
CA GLY A 303 -10.97 -15.66 -5.76
C GLY A 303 -10.43 -15.06 -7.06
N ASN A 304 -10.95 -15.48 -8.21
CA ASN A 304 -10.53 -14.95 -9.50
C ASN A 304 -10.87 -13.46 -9.67
N ALA A 305 -12.04 -13.00 -9.22
CA ALA A 305 -12.39 -11.58 -9.26
C ALA A 305 -11.46 -10.73 -8.40
N LEU A 306 -11.11 -11.20 -7.19
CA LEU A 306 -10.17 -10.53 -6.32
C LEU A 306 -8.74 -10.52 -6.89
N VAL A 307 -8.29 -11.61 -7.53
CA VAL A 307 -7.01 -11.67 -8.26
C VAL A 307 -7.01 -10.66 -9.43
N ALA A 308 -8.11 -10.54 -10.17
CA ALA A 308 -8.21 -9.58 -11.26
C ALA A 308 -8.07 -8.14 -10.76
N LEU A 309 -8.75 -7.78 -9.66
CA LEU A 309 -8.60 -6.47 -9.01
C LEU A 309 -7.15 -6.25 -8.52
N GLY A 310 -6.54 -7.25 -7.90
CA GLY A 310 -5.16 -7.19 -7.45
C GLY A 310 -4.15 -7.01 -8.60
N THR A 311 -4.44 -7.61 -9.75
CA THR A 311 -3.61 -7.48 -10.95
C THR A 311 -3.50 -6.02 -11.41
N ILE A 312 -4.60 -5.28 -11.39
CA ILE A 312 -4.66 -3.86 -11.81
C ILE A 312 -4.59 -2.88 -10.63
N SER A 313 -4.30 -3.36 -9.40
CA SER A 313 -4.36 -2.54 -8.18
C SER A 313 -3.46 -1.31 -8.23
N TYR A 314 -2.28 -1.41 -8.82
CA TYR A 314 -1.37 -0.28 -8.99
C TYR A 314 -1.94 0.76 -9.96
N SER A 315 -2.53 0.32 -11.07
CA SER A 315 -3.23 1.21 -12.02
C SER A 315 -4.47 1.86 -11.38
N ILE A 316 -5.23 1.14 -10.53
CA ILE A 316 -6.34 1.71 -9.74
C ILE A 316 -5.79 2.80 -8.83
N TYR A 317 -4.72 2.49 -8.05
CA TYR A 317 -4.11 3.42 -7.12
C TYR A 317 -3.60 4.69 -7.79
N MET A 318 -2.97 4.58 -8.96
CA MET A 318 -2.43 5.74 -9.68
C MET A 318 -3.52 6.58 -10.38
N GLY A 319 -4.59 5.93 -10.86
CA GLY A 319 -5.60 6.59 -11.71
C GLY A 319 -6.86 7.09 -10.97
N HIS A 320 -7.13 6.61 -9.74
CA HIS A 320 -8.41 6.92 -9.08
C HIS A 320 -8.61 8.41 -8.80
N TYR A 321 -7.54 9.13 -8.47
CA TYR A 321 -7.61 10.55 -8.17
C TYR A 321 -7.93 11.39 -9.43
N LEU A 322 -7.47 10.97 -10.60
CA LEU A 322 -7.85 11.60 -11.87
C LEU A 322 -9.37 11.55 -12.11
N VAL A 323 -9.98 10.39 -11.83
CA VAL A 323 -11.44 10.24 -11.97
C VAL A 323 -12.18 11.06 -10.92
N LEU A 324 -11.68 11.05 -9.67
CA LEU A 324 -12.26 11.87 -8.59
C LEU A 324 -12.22 13.36 -8.92
N ASP A 325 -11.08 13.88 -9.36
CA ASP A 325 -10.92 15.29 -9.74
C ASP A 325 -11.87 15.67 -10.90
N PHE A 326 -12.00 14.78 -11.88
CA PHE A 326 -12.95 14.97 -12.97
C PHE A 326 -14.40 15.09 -12.48
N PHE A 327 -14.82 14.20 -11.55
CA PHE A 327 -16.16 14.25 -10.95
C PHE A 327 -16.40 15.54 -10.19
N LEU A 328 -15.42 15.98 -9.38
CA LEU A 328 -15.53 17.20 -8.59
C LEU A 328 -15.61 18.46 -9.45
N ARG A 329 -14.87 18.52 -10.56
CA ARG A 329 -14.86 19.67 -11.49
C ARG A 329 -16.14 19.81 -12.30
N HIS A 330 -16.84 18.71 -12.57
CA HIS A 330 -18.06 18.70 -13.39
C HIS A 330 -19.34 18.55 -12.56
N ASP A 331 -19.27 18.64 -11.23
CA ASP A 331 -20.40 18.46 -10.32
C ASP A 331 -21.13 17.12 -10.47
N TRP A 332 -20.40 16.07 -10.87
CA TRP A 332 -20.91 14.70 -11.00
C TRP A 332 -20.81 13.89 -9.69
N ASP A 333 -20.30 14.50 -8.65
CA ASP A 333 -20.10 13.93 -7.33
C ASP A 333 -21.40 13.67 -6.56
N SER A 334 -22.53 14.24 -7.01
CA SER A 334 -23.83 14.15 -6.36
C SER A 334 -24.96 13.78 -7.31
N LEU A 335 -24.69 12.92 -8.29
CA LEU A 335 -25.71 12.43 -9.26
C LEU A 335 -26.89 11.74 -8.54
N TRP A 336 -26.57 10.97 -7.48
CA TRP A 336 -27.58 10.44 -6.57
C TRP A 336 -27.32 10.96 -5.16
N ARG A 337 -28.33 11.57 -4.55
CA ARG A 337 -28.24 12.17 -3.21
C ARG A 337 -29.02 11.36 -2.20
N LEU A 338 -28.38 11.12 -1.06
CA LEU A 338 -28.96 10.59 0.18
C LEU A 338 -28.92 11.69 1.25
N ASP A 339 -29.61 11.49 2.36
CA ASP A 339 -29.60 12.44 3.47
C ASP A 339 -28.21 12.56 4.13
N ASP A 340 -27.47 11.44 4.18
CA ASP A 340 -26.08 11.43 4.69
C ASP A 340 -25.07 11.70 3.58
N PRO A 341 -24.26 12.77 3.67
CA PRO A 341 -23.23 13.10 2.68
C PRO A 341 -22.17 12.02 2.48
N VAL A 342 -21.78 11.27 3.54
CA VAL A 342 -20.80 10.18 3.45
C VAL A 342 -21.40 8.99 2.70
N ALA A 343 -22.67 8.64 2.98
CA ALA A 343 -23.37 7.61 2.24
C ALA A 343 -23.60 8.02 0.77
N THR A 344 -23.88 9.30 0.50
CA THR A 344 -23.96 9.87 -0.87
C THR A 344 -22.62 9.67 -1.60
N ALA A 345 -21.51 10.02 -0.97
CA ALA A 345 -20.18 9.85 -1.53
C ALA A 345 -19.89 8.37 -1.83
N ALA A 346 -20.19 7.47 -0.90
CA ALA A 346 -19.99 6.04 -1.06
C ALA A 346 -20.83 5.45 -2.21
N LEU A 347 -22.12 5.85 -2.30
CA LEU A 347 -23.03 5.40 -3.37
C LEU A 347 -22.55 5.85 -4.75
N ASN A 348 -22.24 7.14 -4.92
CA ASN A 348 -21.76 7.67 -6.20
C ASN A 348 -20.38 7.07 -6.57
N THR A 349 -19.53 6.83 -5.59
CA THR A 349 -18.25 6.13 -5.80
C THR A 349 -18.49 4.72 -6.33
N PHE A 350 -19.36 3.94 -5.70
CA PHE A 350 -19.61 2.56 -6.08
C PHE A 350 -20.26 2.46 -7.47
N VAL A 351 -21.27 3.28 -7.73
CA VAL A 351 -22.10 3.17 -8.95
C VAL A 351 -21.44 3.81 -10.17
N PHE A 352 -20.77 4.95 -10.01
CA PHE A 352 -20.26 5.71 -11.14
C PHE A 352 -18.74 5.75 -11.22
N MET A 353 -18.06 6.07 -10.10
CA MET A 353 -16.61 6.26 -10.14
C MET A 353 -15.85 4.94 -10.26
N LEU A 354 -16.20 3.92 -9.49
CA LEU A 354 -15.52 2.63 -9.49
C LEU A 354 -15.49 1.98 -10.89
N PRO A 355 -16.61 1.90 -11.66
CA PRO A 355 -16.56 1.39 -13.03
C PRO A 355 -15.61 2.16 -13.94
N LEU A 356 -15.58 3.50 -13.85
CA LEU A 356 -14.66 4.33 -14.64
C LEU A 356 -13.20 4.15 -14.23
N VAL A 357 -12.94 4.07 -12.93
CA VAL A 357 -11.60 3.79 -12.42
C VAL A 357 -11.13 2.40 -12.87
N LEU A 358 -12.01 1.39 -12.84
CA LEU A 358 -11.67 0.05 -13.33
C LEU A 358 -11.41 0.03 -14.85
N LEU A 359 -12.15 0.79 -15.62
CA LEU A 359 -11.92 0.94 -17.06
C LEU A 359 -10.56 1.60 -17.33
N LEU A 360 -10.29 2.75 -16.69
CA LEU A 360 -9.03 3.47 -16.80
C LEU A 360 -7.85 2.57 -16.34
N ALA A 361 -7.98 1.92 -15.20
CA ALA A 361 -6.95 1.04 -14.66
C ALA A 361 -6.67 -0.17 -15.56
N THR A 362 -7.70 -0.76 -16.14
CA THR A 362 -7.54 -1.86 -17.10
C THR A 362 -6.79 -1.39 -18.33
N THR A 363 -7.17 -0.26 -18.88
CA THR A 363 -6.51 0.33 -20.06
C THR A 363 -5.05 0.66 -19.78
N THR A 364 -4.78 1.38 -18.71
CA THR A 364 -3.40 1.76 -18.35
C THR A 364 -2.55 0.56 -17.96
N TYR A 365 -3.13 -0.49 -17.35
CA TYR A 365 -2.44 -1.74 -17.10
C TYR A 365 -1.97 -2.39 -18.41
N PHE A 366 -2.85 -2.57 -19.38
CA PHE A 366 -2.50 -3.23 -20.64
C PHE A 366 -1.55 -2.40 -21.50
N CYS A 367 -1.78 -1.09 -21.59
CA CYS A 367 -1.03 -0.21 -22.48
C CYS A 367 0.32 0.24 -21.90
N VAL A 368 0.40 0.44 -20.58
CA VAL A 368 1.58 1.04 -19.94
C VAL A 368 2.26 0.06 -18.99
N GLU A 369 1.55 -0.54 -18.02
CA GLU A 369 2.18 -1.31 -16.95
C GLU A 369 2.69 -2.67 -17.43
N ARG A 370 1.82 -3.47 -18.06
CA ARG A 370 2.09 -4.85 -18.49
C ARG A 370 3.31 -5.00 -19.41
N PRO A 371 3.53 -4.17 -20.45
CA PRO A 371 4.69 -4.30 -21.33
C PRO A 371 6.03 -4.26 -20.60
N PHE A 372 6.12 -3.48 -19.51
CA PHE A 372 7.32 -3.40 -18.69
C PHE A 372 7.41 -4.55 -17.69
N LEU A 373 6.28 -5.01 -17.15
CA LEU A 373 6.25 -6.17 -16.25
C LEU A 373 6.78 -7.44 -16.92
N LEU A 374 6.52 -7.63 -18.21
CA LEU A 374 7.02 -8.77 -19.01
C LEU A 374 8.54 -8.76 -19.16
N ARG A 375 9.20 -7.61 -18.99
CA ARG A 375 10.67 -7.47 -19.07
C ARG A 375 11.39 -7.76 -17.75
N ARG A 376 10.67 -8.12 -16.68
CA ARG A 376 11.26 -8.47 -15.38
C ARG A 376 12.06 -9.78 -15.49
N ARG A 377 13.11 -9.88 -14.66
CA ARG A 377 14.01 -11.05 -14.63
C ARG A 377 14.14 -11.56 -13.21
N LYS A 378 14.54 -12.83 -13.06
CA LYS A 378 14.87 -13.39 -11.75
C LYS A 378 16.10 -12.68 -11.18
N TYR A 379 16.02 -12.28 -9.91
CA TYR A 379 17.09 -11.56 -9.21
C TYR A 379 17.54 -12.26 -7.92
N VAL A 380 16.98 -13.41 -7.56
CA VAL A 380 17.43 -14.23 -6.44
C VAL A 380 18.04 -15.52 -6.97
N GLN A 381 19.13 -15.94 -6.34
CA GLN A 381 19.80 -17.23 -6.60
C GLN A 381 19.71 -18.06 -5.30
N VAL A 382 19.49 -19.36 -5.44
CA VAL A 382 19.62 -20.29 -4.31
C VAL A 382 21.08 -20.20 -3.84
N ALA A 383 21.29 -19.91 -2.53
CA ALA A 383 22.65 -19.98 -2.00
C ALA A 383 23.18 -21.40 -2.25
N ALA A 384 24.38 -21.50 -2.82
CA ALA A 384 25.06 -22.79 -2.90
C ALA A 384 25.12 -23.39 -1.49
N PRO A 385 24.92 -24.70 -1.30
CA PRO A 385 25.15 -25.34 -0.01
C PRO A 385 26.54 -24.90 0.47
N VAL A 386 26.62 -24.34 1.68
CA VAL A 386 27.92 -24.11 2.31
C VAL A 386 28.59 -25.47 2.34
N ALA A 387 29.70 -25.62 1.62
CA ALA A 387 30.49 -26.83 1.67
C ALA A 387 30.76 -27.09 3.17
N GLN A 388 30.23 -28.20 3.69
CA GLN A 388 30.55 -28.63 5.03
C GLN A 388 32.08 -28.78 5.05
N GLY A 389 32.75 -27.92 5.81
CA GLY A 389 34.17 -28.03 6.01
C GLY A 389 34.50 -29.45 6.45
N PRO A 390 35.71 -29.97 6.16
CA PRO A 390 36.06 -31.34 6.46
C PRO A 390 35.73 -31.62 7.91
N ALA A 391 35.00 -32.71 8.16
CA ALA A 391 34.67 -33.17 9.50
C ALA A 391 36.00 -33.30 10.27
N ILE A 392 36.14 -32.49 11.32
CA ILE A 392 37.27 -32.67 12.26
C ILE A 392 37.05 -34.05 12.88
N SER A 393 37.84 -35.01 12.41
CA SER A 393 37.93 -36.34 13.03
C SER A 393 38.44 -36.11 14.46
N ALA A 394 37.54 -36.32 15.43
CA ALA A 394 37.95 -36.47 16.81
C ALA A 394 38.77 -37.79 16.94
N ASN A 395 40.06 -37.67 17.07
CA ASN A 395 40.90 -38.68 17.69
C ASN A 395 41.08 -38.39 19.18
#